data_9b348ca8b31092728584b42e70bbdbe9
#
_entry.id   9b348ca8b31092728584b42e70bbdbe9
#
_cell.length_a   1.000
_cell.length_b   1.000
_cell.length_c   1.000
_cell.angle_alpha   90.00
_cell.angle_beta   90.00
_cell.angle_gamma   90.00
#
_symmetry.space_group_name_H-M   'P 1'
#
loop_
_entity.id
_entity.type
_entity.pdbx_description
1 polymer ?
#
loop_
_entity_poly.entity_id
_entity_poly.type
_entity_poly.pdbx_seq_one_letter_code
_entity_poly.pdbx_strand_id
1 'polypeptide(L)'
;MPLVDGNCRDYTMTIESIAGLKVMVVDDSNTIRRSAEIFLKQAGCEVILAEDGFDALSKLSDHNPAIVFCDVLMPRLDGYQTCALIKKSPRFQETPVVMLSSKDGLFDRARGRLVGSEKYLTKPFTKDTLLKCVAEHGRKDAAIGMAAV
;
A
#
# COMPACT_ATOMS: atom_id res chain seq x y z
N MET A 1 -16.15 19.51 -20.65
CA MET A 1 -14.87 19.03 -20.31
C MET A 1 -14.26 19.59 -19.05
N PRO A 2 -14.89 20.52 -18.41
CA PRO A 2 -14.30 21.02 -17.17
C PRO A 2 -13.93 19.91 -16.20
N LEU A 3 -14.80 18.93 -16.10
CA LEU A 3 -14.50 17.82 -15.21
C LEU A 3 -13.30 17.02 -15.66
N VAL A 4 -13.17 16.90 -16.96
CA VAL A 4 -12.05 16.17 -17.52
C VAL A 4 -10.75 16.92 -17.23
N ASP A 5 -10.81 18.22 -17.38
CA ASP A 5 -9.63 19.04 -17.10
C ASP A 5 -9.24 18.95 -15.62
N GLY A 6 -10.24 19.03 -14.75
CA GLY A 6 -9.99 18.91 -13.33
C GLY A 6 -9.43 17.56 -12.98
N ASN A 7 -10.01 16.52 -13.58
CA ASN A 7 -9.54 15.16 -13.31
C ASN A 7 -8.11 14.95 -13.80
N CYS A 8 -7.80 15.49 -14.96
CA CYS A 8 -6.44 15.37 -15.49
C CYS A 8 -5.44 16.08 -14.60
N ARG A 9 -5.80 17.25 -14.12
CA ARG A 9 -4.95 18.02 -13.23
C ARG A 9 -4.73 17.26 -11.94
N ASP A 10 -5.80 16.74 -11.34
CA ASP A 10 -5.71 15.99 -10.10
C ASP A 10 -4.84 14.77 -10.27
N TYR A 11 -4.99 14.08 -11.38
CA TYR A 11 -4.22 12.89 -11.66
C TYR A 11 -2.73 13.22 -11.80
N THR A 12 -2.41 14.28 -12.51
CA THR A 12 -1.03 14.71 -12.68
C THR A 12 -0.39 15.06 -11.34
N MET A 13 -1.13 15.80 -10.50
CA MET A 13 -0.62 16.17 -9.18
C MET A 13 -0.42 14.93 -8.31
N THR A 14 -1.31 13.94 -8.44
CA THR A 14 -1.19 12.70 -7.71
C THR A 14 0.10 11.98 -8.08
N ILE A 15 0.35 11.85 -9.38
CA ILE A 15 1.55 11.17 -9.86
C ILE A 15 2.81 11.88 -9.36
N GLU A 16 2.83 13.20 -9.47
CA GLU A 16 3.98 13.97 -9.03
C GLU A 16 4.23 13.83 -7.54
N SER A 17 3.16 13.75 -6.76
CA SER A 17 3.29 13.69 -5.31
C SER A 17 3.78 12.33 -4.82
N ILE A 18 3.60 11.27 -5.62
CA ILE A 18 3.99 9.92 -5.18
C ILE A 18 5.23 9.39 -5.89
N ALA A 19 5.73 10.10 -6.89
CA ALA A 19 6.94 9.67 -7.61
C ALA A 19 8.09 9.53 -6.61
N GLY A 20 8.78 8.41 -6.68
CA GLY A 20 9.91 8.13 -5.80
C GLY A 20 9.53 7.46 -4.48
N LEU A 21 8.24 7.39 -4.15
CA LEU A 21 7.83 6.70 -2.93
C LEU A 21 8.04 5.20 -3.06
N LYS A 22 8.47 4.58 -1.98
CA LYS A 22 8.60 3.12 -1.94
C LYS A 22 7.28 2.54 -1.48
N VAL A 23 6.73 1.64 -2.27
CA VAL A 23 5.44 1.03 -1.98
C VAL A 23 5.61 -0.48 -1.91
N MET A 24 5.18 -1.08 -0.81
CA MET A 24 5.22 -2.53 -0.67
C MET A 24 3.84 -3.10 -0.96
N VAL A 25 3.80 -4.16 -1.75
CA VAL A 25 2.56 -4.86 -2.06
C VAL A 25 2.69 -6.31 -1.63
N VAL A 26 1.84 -6.74 -0.71
CA VAL A 26 1.86 -8.08 -0.15
C VAL A 26 0.59 -8.80 -0.55
N ASP A 27 0.72 -9.81 -1.40
CA ASP A 27 -0.43 -10.58 -1.87
C ASP A 27 0.07 -11.91 -2.39
N ASP A 28 -0.63 -13.00 -2.09
CA ASP A 28 -0.21 -14.31 -2.56
C ASP A 28 -0.58 -14.55 -4.02
N SER A 29 -1.35 -13.66 -4.63
CA SER A 29 -1.70 -13.76 -6.04
C SER A 29 -0.68 -13.05 -6.92
N ASN A 30 -0.07 -13.79 -7.85
CA ASN A 30 0.86 -13.21 -8.82
C ASN A 30 0.18 -12.14 -9.67
N THR A 31 -1.08 -12.38 -10.03
CA THR A 31 -1.83 -11.45 -10.88
C THR A 31 -2.02 -10.11 -10.20
N ILE A 32 -2.39 -10.13 -8.92
CA ILE A 32 -2.59 -8.89 -8.18
C ILE A 32 -1.27 -8.16 -7.97
N ARG A 33 -0.21 -8.88 -7.60
CA ARG A 33 1.10 -8.25 -7.43
C ARG A 33 1.57 -7.60 -8.73
N ARG A 34 1.40 -8.30 -9.84
CA ARG A 34 1.83 -7.77 -11.13
C ARG A 34 1.04 -6.53 -11.53
N SER A 35 -0.28 -6.55 -11.33
CA SER A 35 -1.11 -5.40 -11.65
C SER A 35 -0.68 -4.18 -10.84
N ALA A 36 -0.50 -4.37 -9.54
CA ALA A 36 -0.09 -3.28 -8.67
C ALA A 36 1.29 -2.75 -9.07
N GLU A 37 2.21 -3.66 -9.37
CA GLU A 37 3.55 -3.29 -9.79
C GLU A 37 3.53 -2.41 -11.03
N ILE A 38 2.76 -2.81 -12.04
CA ILE A 38 2.67 -2.04 -13.29
C ILE A 38 2.12 -0.64 -13.02
N PHE A 39 1.02 -0.55 -12.28
CA PHE A 39 0.40 0.73 -11.99
C PHE A 39 1.34 1.65 -11.22
N LEU A 40 2.00 1.12 -10.21
CA LEU A 40 2.87 1.92 -9.35
C LEU A 40 4.13 2.37 -10.07
N LYS A 41 4.73 1.48 -10.88
CA LYS A 41 5.91 1.85 -11.65
C LYS A 41 5.61 2.91 -12.69
N GLN A 42 4.42 2.86 -13.30
CA GLN A 42 4.01 3.89 -14.25
C GLN A 42 3.93 5.26 -13.59
N ALA A 43 3.67 5.29 -12.30
CA ALA A 43 3.61 6.55 -11.55
C ALA A 43 4.94 6.96 -10.93
N GLY A 44 6.00 6.21 -11.20
CA GLY A 44 7.33 6.55 -10.71
C GLY A 44 7.66 6.02 -9.33
N CYS A 45 6.81 5.15 -8.76
CA CYS A 45 7.07 4.56 -7.46
C CYS A 45 8.11 3.45 -7.56
N GLU A 46 8.83 3.26 -6.46
CA GLU A 46 9.69 2.10 -6.31
C GLU A 46 8.84 1.02 -5.63
N VAL A 47 8.78 -0.17 -6.21
CA VAL A 47 7.86 -1.20 -5.76
C VAL A 47 8.60 -2.36 -5.11
N ILE A 48 8.17 -2.75 -3.92
CA ILE A 48 8.68 -3.92 -3.22
C ILE A 48 7.54 -4.93 -3.16
N LEU A 49 7.77 -6.12 -3.72
CA LEU A 49 6.75 -7.17 -3.75
C LEU A 49 7.04 -8.23 -2.71
N ALA A 50 6.00 -8.67 -2.02
CA ALA A 50 6.10 -9.77 -1.07
C ALA A 50 4.95 -10.72 -1.32
N GLU A 51 5.21 -12.01 -1.23
CA GLU A 51 4.19 -13.01 -1.55
C GLU A 51 3.42 -13.52 -0.34
N ASP A 52 3.87 -13.21 0.86
CA ASP A 52 3.14 -13.55 2.09
C ASP A 52 3.58 -12.62 3.22
N GLY A 53 2.96 -12.80 4.39
CA GLY A 53 3.25 -11.96 5.53
C GLY A 53 4.67 -12.09 6.05
N PHE A 54 5.22 -13.28 6.02
CA PHE A 54 6.60 -13.49 6.48
C PHE A 54 7.60 -12.81 5.56
N ASP A 55 7.37 -12.94 4.25
CA ASP A 55 8.21 -12.28 3.25
C ASP A 55 8.15 -10.77 3.43
N ALA A 56 6.95 -10.24 3.69
CA ALA A 56 6.76 -8.82 3.93
C ALA A 56 7.58 -8.34 5.13
N LEU A 57 7.48 -9.07 6.23
CA LEU A 57 8.19 -8.69 7.45
C LEU A 57 9.70 -8.71 7.26
N SER A 58 10.20 -9.69 6.49
CA SER A 58 11.63 -9.76 6.25
C SER A 58 12.13 -8.62 5.36
N LYS A 59 11.30 -8.16 4.42
CA LYS A 59 11.68 -7.08 3.52
C LYS A 59 11.49 -5.69 4.10
N LEU A 60 10.68 -5.59 5.13
CA LEU A 60 10.29 -4.30 5.69
C LEU A 60 11.51 -3.51 6.19
N SER A 61 12.39 -4.17 6.92
CA SER A 61 13.53 -3.48 7.51
C SER A 61 14.56 -3.05 6.47
N ASP A 62 14.65 -3.77 5.36
CA ASP A 62 15.60 -3.44 4.32
C ASP A 62 15.13 -2.28 3.45
N HIS A 63 13.83 -2.11 3.33
CA HIS A 63 13.28 -1.15 2.36
C HIS A 63 12.59 0.05 2.97
N ASN A 64 12.07 -0.07 4.18
CA ASN A 64 11.37 1.02 4.87
C ASN A 64 10.36 1.72 3.97
N PRO A 65 9.30 1.01 3.54
CA PRO A 65 8.35 1.57 2.57
C PRO A 65 7.52 2.72 3.16
N ALA A 66 7.05 3.58 2.26
CA ALA A 66 6.18 4.70 2.63
C ALA A 66 4.76 4.23 2.91
N ILE A 67 4.37 3.09 2.36
CA ILE A 67 3.03 2.52 2.53
C ILE A 67 3.08 1.04 2.18
N VAL A 68 2.25 0.24 2.85
CA VAL A 68 2.15 -1.19 2.61
C VAL A 68 0.72 -1.54 2.24
N PHE A 69 0.54 -2.21 1.09
CA PHE A 69 -0.74 -2.79 0.71
C PHE A 69 -0.67 -4.27 1.04
N CYS A 70 -1.61 -4.79 1.81
CA CYS A 70 -1.53 -6.14 2.31
C CYS A 70 -2.85 -6.89 2.13
N ASP A 71 -2.80 -8.02 1.44
CA ASP A 71 -3.97 -8.88 1.24
C ASP A 71 -4.47 -9.38 2.60
N VAL A 72 -5.79 -9.34 2.78
CA VAL A 72 -6.41 -9.81 4.01
C VAL A 72 -6.25 -11.32 4.17
N LEU A 73 -6.51 -12.06 3.07
CA LEU A 73 -6.47 -13.53 3.11
C LEU A 73 -5.19 -14.07 2.51
N MET A 74 -4.32 -14.56 3.37
CA MET A 74 -3.08 -15.21 2.96
C MET A 74 -2.85 -16.42 3.86
N PRO A 75 -2.19 -17.47 3.33
CA PRO A 75 -1.95 -18.66 4.14
C PRO A 75 -0.96 -18.36 5.27
N ARG A 76 -1.12 -19.06 6.37
CA ARG A 76 -0.25 -19.03 7.54
C ARG A 76 -0.34 -17.72 8.33
N LEU A 77 -0.04 -16.61 7.72
CA LEU A 77 -0.08 -15.31 8.38
C LEU A 77 -0.97 -14.41 7.55
N ASP A 78 -2.18 -14.12 8.02
CA ASP A 78 -3.13 -13.32 7.25
C ASP A 78 -2.78 -11.83 7.32
N GLY A 79 -3.55 -11.00 6.60
CA GLY A 79 -3.28 -9.57 6.55
C GLY A 79 -3.44 -8.86 7.87
N TYR A 80 -4.41 -9.27 8.68
CA TYR A 80 -4.60 -8.65 10.00
C TYR A 80 -3.42 -8.95 10.90
N GLN A 81 -2.96 -10.19 10.90
CA GLN A 81 -1.80 -10.59 11.70
C GLN A 81 -0.55 -9.88 11.23
N THR A 82 -0.36 -9.78 9.92
CA THR A 82 0.80 -9.08 9.35
C THR A 82 0.78 -7.61 9.76
N CYS A 83 -0.37 -6.96 9.62
CA CYS A 83 -0.51 -5.56 10.00
C CYS A 83 -0.21 -5.35 11.49
N ALA A 84 -0.75 -6.23 12.34
CA ALA A 84 -0.52 -6.13 13.77
C ALA A 84 0.96 -6.23 14.10
N LEU A 85 1.69 -7.13 13.43
CA LEU A 85 3.11 -7.28 13.66
C LEU A 85 3.90 -6.06 13.20
N ILE A 86 3.51 -5.49 12.06
CA ILE A 86 4.15 -4.26 11.58
C ILE A 86 3.96 -3.14 12.60
N LYS A 87 2.75 -2.96 13.08
CA LYS A 87 2.43 -1.87 13.99
C LYS A 87 3.02 -2.05 15.38
N LYS A 88 3.36 -3.27 15.77
CA LYS A 88 4.03 -3.51 17.05
C LYS A 88 5.49 -3.13 17.05
N SER A 89 6.09 -3.03 15.88
CA SER A 89 7.49 -2.66 15.77
C SER A 89 7.63 -1.15 15.94
N PRO A 90 8.41 -0.67 16.90
CA PRO A 90 8.60 0.78 17.08
C PRO A 90 9.09 1.46 15.82
N ARG A 91 9.87 0.75 15.02
CA ARG A 91 10.42 1.31 13.78
C ARG A 91 9.34 1.50 12.72
N PHE A 92 8.32 0.63 12.70
CA PHE A 92 7.32 0.63 11.62
C PHE A 92 5.90 0.96 12.07
N GLN A 93 5.72 1.35 13.34
CA GLN A 93 4.36 1.62 13.82
C GLN A 93 3.70 2.80 13.10
N GLU A 94 4.49 3.68 12.50
CA GLU A 94 3.95 4.81 11.73
C GLU A 94 3.77 4.47 10.25
N THR A 95 4.21 3.31 9.82
CA THR A 95 4.06 2.92 8.42
C THR A 95 2.60 2.63 8.11
N PRO A 96 1.99 3.36 7.16
CA PRO A 96 0.58 3.12 6.81
C PRO A 96 0.40 1.75 6.19
N VAL A 97 -0.65 1.04 6.59
CA VAL A 97 -1.01 -0.26 6.02
C VAL A 97 -2.42 -0.18 5.49
N VAL A 98 -2.60 -0.51 4.23
CA VAL A 98 -3.90 -0.54 3.56
C VAL A 98 -4.20 -1.99 3.21
N MET A 99 -5.36 -2.47 3.64
CA MET A 99 -5.74 -3.85 3.41
C MET A 99 -6.34 -4.03 2.03
N LEU A 100 -6.02 -5.14 1.38
CA LEU A 100 -6.61 -5.49 0.09
C LEU A 100 -7.61 -6.61 0.32
N SER A 101 -8.87 -6.35 0.00
CA SER A 101 -9.95 -7.32 0.24
C SER A 101 -10.59 -7.71 -1.07
N SER A 102 -10.89 -9.00 -1.26
CA SER A 102 -11.57 -9.43 -2.46
C SER A 102 -12.99 -8.87 -2.48
N LYS A 103 -13.55 -8.76 -3.68
CA LYS A 103 -14.91 -8.23 -3.85
C LYS A 103 -15.92 -9.00 -3.02
N ASP A 104 -15.75 -10.32 -2.95
CA ASP A 104 -16.64 -11.17 -2.18
C ASP A 104 -16.12 -11.45 -0.79
N GLY A 105 -15.01 -10.85 -0.43
CA GLY A 105 -14.39 -11.06 0.86
C GLY A 105 -15.09 -10.27 1.94
N LEU A 106 -14.94 -10.77 3.15
CA LEU A 106 -15.55 -10.13 4.32
C LEU A 106 -14.46 -9.37 5.07
N PHE A 107 -14.21 -8.15 4.63
CA PHE A 107 -13.27 -7.32 5.37
C PHE A 107 -13.94 -6.87 6.66
N ASP A 108 -13.32 -7.20 7.77
CA ASP A 108 -13.81 -6.78 9.07
C ASP A 108 -13.19 -5.43 9.41
N ARG A 109 -13.98 -4.37 9.27
CA ARG A 109 -13.51 -3.01 9.50
C ARG A 109 -13.07 -2.80 10.95
N ALA A 110 -13.79 -3.38 11.87
CA ALA A 110 -13.44 -3.25 13.28
C ALA A 110 -12.11 -3.91 13.57
N ARG A 111 -11.90 -5.12 13.02
CA ARG A 111 -10.65 -5.83 13.20
C ARG A 111 -9.50 -5.09 12.53
N GLY A 112 -9.77 -4.52 11.35
CA GLY A 112 -8.77 -3.71 10.65
C GLY A 112 -8.31 -2.53 11.50
N ARG A 113 -9.25 -1.82 12.12
CA ARG A 113 -8.90 -0.71 12.99
C ARG A 113 -8.13 -1.16 14.22
N LEU A 114 -8.50 -2.31 14.78
CA LEU A 114 -7.82 -2.83 15.96
C LEU A 114 -6.34 -3.12 15.68
N VAL A 115 -6.02 -3.60 14.48
CA VAL A 115 -4.63 -3.88 14.15
C VAL A 115 -3.91 -2.66 13.55
N GLY A 116 -4.62 -1.55 13.40
CA GLY A 116 -4.00 -0.29 12.99
C GLY A 116 -3.95 -0.02 11.51
N SER A 117 -4.74 -0.74 10.69
CA SER A 117 -4.75 -0.44 9.25
C SER A 117 -5.44 0.90 8.99
N GLU A 118 -4.93 1.62 7.98
CA GLU A 118 -5.43 2.95 7.64
C GLU A 118 -6.71 2.90 6.83
N LYS A 119 -6.84 1.91 5.96
CA LYS A 119 -7.92 1.85 5.00
C LYS A 119 -7.96 0.47 4.38
N TYR A 120 -8.96 0.20 3.55
CA TYR A 120 -8.96 -1.01 2.73
C TYR A 120 -9.36 -0.65 1.30
N LEU A 121 -8.90 -1.46 0.35
CA LEU A 121 -9.29 -1.38 -1.06
C LEU A 121 -9.86 -2.71 -1.47
N THR A 122 -10.85 -2.67 -2.35
CA THR A 122 -11.46 -3.88 -2.89
C THR A 122 -10.70 -4.33 -4.14
N LYS A 123 -10.41 -5.63 -4.23
CA LYS A 123 -9.80 -6.21 -5.43
C LYS A 123 -10.89 -6.69 -6.36
N PRO A 124 -10.76 -6.53 -7.66
CA PRO A 124 -9.67 -5.84 -8.35
C PRO A 124 -9.78 -4.33 -8.20
N PHE A 125 -8.65 -3.68 -8.01
CA PHE A 125 -8.61 -2.23 -7.90
C PHE A 125 -8.21 -1.63 -9.25
N THR A 126 -8.55 -0.36 -9.45
CA THR A 126 -8.14 0.35 -10.65
C THR A 126 -6.82 1.06 -10.35
N LYS A 127 -6.12 1.44 -11.41
CA LYS A 127 -4.90 2.22 -11.27
C LYS A 127 -5.17 3.51 -10.49
N ASP A 128 -6.24 4.21 -10.85
CA ASP A 128 -6.60 5.47 -10.22
C ASP A 128 -6.84 5.30 -8.73
N THR A 129 -7.59 4.28 -8.33
CA THR A 129 -7.88 4.03 -6.93
C THR A 129 -6.61 3.73 -6.16
N LEU A 130 -5.73 2.92 -6.73
CA LEU A 130 -4.48 2.55 -6.08
C LEU A 130 -3.58 3.78 -5.89
N LEU A 131 -3.40 4.57 -6.94
CA LEU A 131 -2.52 5.73 -6.88
C LEU A 131 -3.05 6.81 -5.93
N LYS A 132 -4.36 7.00 -5.89
CA LYS A 132 -4.96 7.95 -4.96
C LYS A 132 -4.72 7.51 -3.52
N CYS A 133 -4.79 6.22 -3.27
CA CYS A 133 -4.56 5.69 -1.93
C CYS A 133 -3.13 5.96 -1.47
N VAL A 134 -2.18 5.80 -2.37
CA VAL A 134 -0.77 6.10 -2.07
C VAL A 134 -0.62 7.59 -1.76
N ALA A 135 -1.27 8.44 -2.56
CA ALA A 135 -1.17 9.88 -2.37
C ALA A 135 -1.76 10.33 -1.04
N GLU A 136 -2.87 9.72 -0.64
CA GLU A 136 -3.58 10.10 0.58
C GLU A 136 -2.92 9.57 1.85
N HIS A 137 -2.37 8.37 1.79
CA HIS A 137 -1.89 7.68 2.98
C HIS A 137 -0.39 7.45 3.05
N GLY A 138 0.32 7.55 1.92
CA GLY A 138 1.74 7.30 1.90
C GLY A 138 2.55 8.33 2.68
N ARG A 139 3.61 7.88 3.33
CA ARG A 139 4.47 8.76 4.11
C ARG A 139 5.46 9.49 3.20
N LYS A 140 5.26 10.77 3.03
CA LYS A 140 6.11 11.57 2.12
C LYS A 140 7.54 11.69 2.63
N ASP A 141 7.72 11.72 3.92
CA ASP A 141 9.04 11.81 4.50
C ASP A 141 9.89 10.57 4.18
N ALA A 142 9.25 9.41 4.04
CA ALA A 142 9.95 8.20 3.70
C ALA A 142 10.56 8.28 2.29
N ALA A 143 9.88 8.95 1.37
CA ALA A 143 10.38 9.09 0.01
C ALA A 143 11.54 10.03 -0.08
N ILE A 144 11.45 11.09 0.69
CA ILE A 144 12.48 12.11 0.65
C ILE A 144 13.70 11.67 1.42
N GLY A 145 13.53 10.76 2.31
CA GLY A 145 14.64 10.15 2.99
C GLY A 145 15.44 11.06 3.88
N MET A 146 15.89 12.12 3.36
CA MET A 146 16.71 12.98 4.10
C MET A 146 15.92 13.88 4.94
N ALA A 147 14.71 13.99 4.64
CA ALA A 147 13.87 14.79 5.48
C ALA A 147 13.99 14.29 6.89
N ALA A 148 14.40 13.10 7.01
CA ALA A 148 14.57 12.51 8.31
C ALA A 148 15.65 13.16 9.13
N VAL A 149 16.41 13.91 8.55
CA VAL A 149 17.51 14.51 9.27
C VAL A 149 17.09 15.49 10.33
#